data_2d1659f3715ffb7c63588a7604ebe12c
#
_entry.id   2d1659f3715ffb7c63588a7604ebe12c
#
_cell.length_a   1.000
_cell.length_b   1.000
_cell.length_c   1.000
_cell.angle_alpha   90.00
_cell.angle_beta   90.00
_cell.angle_gamma   90.00
#
_symmetry.space_group_name_H-M   'P 1'
#
loop_
_entity.id
_entity.type
_entity.pdbx_description
1 polymer ?
#
loop_
_entity_poly.entity_id
_entity_poly.type
_entity_poly.pdbx_seq_one_letter_code
_entity_poly.pdbx_strand_id
1 'polypeptide(L)'
;ACAALNPELIDRAAILYPFLSDFKLVWDLGADEIAYEGLRYYARWFDADEHQQDRWFRQLGYIDSKNFAPMIRCPVLFGTGLDDVICPPQTQCAVYNNLHCARKRYLFPGYGHEEIPEFDDMLLDFFTSKEAVL
;
A
#
# COMPACT_ATOMS: atom_id res chain seq x y z
N ALA A 1 1.06 1.75 8.46
CA ALA A 1 1.91 1.60 9.66
C ALA A 1 1.17 2.03 10.94
N CYS A 2 0.55 3.23 11.01
CA CYS A 2 -0.07 3.74 12.24
C CYS A 2 -1.08 2.74 12.85
N ALA A 3 -2.07 2.28 12.06
CA ALA A 3 -3.07 1.32 12.52
C ALA A 3 -2.50 -0.07 12.88
N ALA A 4 -1.37 -0.45 12.28
CA ALA A 4 -0.70 -1.70 12.58
C ALA A 4 0.08 -1.65 13.90
N LEU A 5 0.75 -0.52 14.15
CA LEU A 5 1.62 -0.36 15.32
C LEU A 5 0.87 0.14 16.57
N ASN A 6 -0.34 0.67 16.39
CA ASN A 6 -1.18 1.17 17.48
C ASN A 6 -2.61 0.61 17.39
N PRO A 7 -2.79 -0.71 17.38
CA PRO A 7 -4.09 -1.34 17.14
C PRO A 7 -5.14 -1.01 18.20
N GLU A 8 -4.73 -0.62 19.41
CA GLU A 8 -5.63 -0.25 20.52
C GLU A 8 -6.09 1.21 20.45
N LEU A 9 -5.49 2.04 19.59
CA LEU A 9 -5.82 3.46 19.46
C LEU A 9 -6.61 3.79 18.20
N ILE A 10 -6.62 2.89 17.23
CA ILE A 10 -7.21 3.12 15.91
C ILE A 10 -8.45 2.25 15.73
N ASP A 11 -9.60 2.89 15.71
CA ASP A 11 -10.90 2.23 15.58
C ASP A 11 -11.25 1.88 14.13
N ARG A 12 -10.75 2.65 13.17
CA ARG A 12 -11.02 2.46 11.73
C ARG A 12 -9.84 2.98 10.92
N ALA A 13 -9.62 2.39 9.76
CA ALA A 13 -8.59 2.88 8.83
C ALA A 13 -9.13 2.92 7.41
N ALA A 14 -8.81 3.98 6.68
CA ALA A 14 -9.02 4.03 5.25
C ALA A 14 -7.66 4.07 4.56
N ILE A 15 -7.52 3.32 3.50
CA ILE A 15 -6.27 3.17 2.75
C ILE A 15 -6.59 3.42 1.28
N LEU A 16 -5.94 4.41 0.69
CA LEU A 16 -6.01 4.70 -0.74
C LEU A 16 -4.58 4.69 -1.29
N TYR A 17 -4.37 4.01 -2.40
CA TYR A 17 -3.07 3.84 -3.08
C TYR A 17 -1.87 3.75 -2.11
N PRO A 18 -1.78 2.70 -1.27
CA PRO A 18 -0.71 2.58 -0.29
C PRO A 18 0.67 2.56 -0.95
N PHE A 19 1.47 3.56 -0.61
CA PHE A 19 2.86 3.67 -1.04
C PHE A 19 3.77 2.81 -0.16
N LEU A 20 5.02 2.60 -0.59
CA LEU A 20 6.01 1.74 0.07
C LEU A 20 5.48 0.30 0.29
N SER A 21 4.87 -0.25 -0.75
CA SER A 21 4.22 -1.54 -0.72
C SER A 21 4.87 -2.47 -1.74
N ASP A 22 5.28 -3.65 -1.29
CA ASP A 22 5.89 -4.69 -2.11
C ASP A 22 7.06 -4.19 -2.97
N PHE A 23 8.11 -3.71 -2.33
CA PHE A 23 9.29 -3.17 -3.01
C PHE A 23 9.89 -4.13 -4.05
N LYS A 24 9.87 -5.43 -3.78
CA LYS A 24 10.36 -6.43 -4.72
C LYS A 24 9.49 -6.47 -5.97
N LEU A 25 8.17 -6.45 -5.82
CA LEU A 25 7.23 -6.42 -6.95
C LEU A 25 7.36 -5.13 -7.75
N VAL A 26 7.53 -3.97 -7.08
CA VAL A 26 7.83 -2.68 -7.75
C VAL A 26 9.05 -2.81 -8.65
N TRP A 27 10.12 -3.41 -8.13
CA TRP A 27 11.35 -3.66 -8.88
C TRP A 27 11.11 -4.58 -10.07
N ASP A 28 10.43 -5.71 -9.87
CA ASP A 28 10.16 -6.70 -10.90
C ASP A 28 9.24 -6.18 -12.01
N LEU A 29 8.34 -5.25 -11.67
CA LEU A 29 7.49 -4.56 -12.66
C LEU A 29 8.27 -3.50 -13.46
N GLY A 30 9.51 -3.19 -13.07
CA GLY A 30 10.32 -2.16 -13.72
C GLY A 30 9.74 -0.75 -13.52
N ALA A 31 9.02 -0.50 -12.42
CA ALA A 31 8.47 0.82 -12.14
C ALA A 31 9.59 1.85 -12.04
N ASP A 32 9.56 2.87 -12.90
CA ASP A 32 10.65 3.84 -13.06
C ASP A 32 10.28 5.25 -12.59
N GLU A 33 9.15 5.40 -11.93
CA GLU A 33 8.73 6.66 -11.34
C GLU A 33 9.77 7.19 -10.35
N ILE A 34 9.84 8.52 -10.23
CA ILE A 34 10.81 9.21 -9.36
C ILE A 34 10.75 8.72 -7.91
N ALA A 35 9.59 8.26 -7.47
CA ALA A 35 9.36 7.69 -6.14
C ALA A 35 10.26 6.47 -5.84
N TYR A 36 10.72 5.77 -6.89
CA TYR A 36 11.55 4.56 -6.78
C TYR A 36 13.00 4.79 -7.23
N GLU A 37 13.38 6.04 -7.50
CA GLU A 37 14.75 6.37 -7.91
C GLU A 37 15.80 5.87 -6.90
N GLY A 38 15.46 5.93 -5.61
CA GLY A 38 16.34 5.44 -4.54
C GLY A 38 16.71 3.96 -4.65
N LEU A 39 15.78 3.11 -5.11
CA LEU A 39 16.04 1.68 -5.35
C LEU A 39 17.04 1.51 -6.51
N ARG A 40 16.82 2.21 -7.62
CA ARG A 40 17.71 2.16 -8.79
C ARG A 40 19.09 2.73 -8.48
N TYR A 41 19.14 3.84 -7.72
CA TYR A 41 20.39 4.41 -7.26
C TYR A 41 21.18 3.41 -6.41
N TYR A 42 20.53 2.77 -5.43
CA TYR A 42 21.17 1.78 -4.58
C TYR A 42 21.73 0.61 -5.40
N ALA A 43 20.91 0.01 -6.26
CA ALA A 43 21.33 -1.10 -7.11
C ALA A 43 22.54 -0.72 -7.96
N ARG A 44 22.49 0.43 -8.65
CA ARG A 44 23.56 0.87 -9.54
C ARG A 44 24.90 1.08 -8.85
N TRP A 45 24.89 1.59 -7.62
CA TRP A 45 26.14 2.00 -6.94
C TRP A 45 26.64 0.99 -5.90
N PHE A 46 25.77 0.16 -5.38
CA PHE A 46 26.10 -0.73 -4.26
C PHE A 46 25.86 -2.21 -4.55
N ASP A 47 25.16 -2.55 -5.63
CA ASP A 47 24.87 -3.92 -6.02
C ASP A 47 24.76 -4.06 -7.56
N ALA A 48 25.73 -3.50 -8.29
CA ALA A 48 25.72 -3.46 -9.76
C ALA A 48 25.66 -4.86 -10.41
N ASP A 49 26.16 -5.90 -9.73
CA ASP A 49 26.11 -7.28 -10.18
C ASP A 49 24.86 -8.05 -9.69
N GLU A 50 23.96 -7.36 -9.00
CA GLU A 50 22.68 -7.90 -8.48
C GLU A 50 22.83 -9.12 -7.54
N HIS A 51 24.00 -9.30 -6.91
CA HIS A 51 24.27 -10.44 -6.03
C HIS A 51 23.67 -10.33 -4.63
N GLN A 52 23.24 -9.12 -4.22
CA GLN A 52 22.71 -8.86 -2.91
C GLN A 52 21.22 -8.49 -2.90
N GLN A 53 20.52 -8.62 -4.02
CA GLN A 53 19.11 -8.23 -4.14
C GLN A 53 18.25 -8.82 -3.03
N ASP A 54 18.33 -10.12 -2.77
CA ASP A 54 17.56 -10.79 -1.72
C ASP A 54 17.85 -10.22 -0.32
N ARG A 55 19.06 -9.74 -0.10
CA ARG A 55 19.45 -9.16 1.18
C ARG A 55 18.82 -7.80 1.40
N TRP A 56 18.95 -6.90 0.43
CA TRP A 56 18.43 -5.56 0.60
C TRP A 56 16.90 -5.50 0.49
N PHE A 57 16.24 -6.38 -0.30
CA PHE A 57 14.77 -6.51 -0.26
C PHE A 57 14.27 -7.05 1.09
N ARG A 58 15.00 -7.98 1.72
CA ARG A 58 14.65 -8.39 3.09
C ARG A 58 14.76 -7.25 4.09
N GLN A 59 15.76 -6.36 3.94
CA GLN A 59 15.89 -5.18 4.78
C GLN A 59 14.74 -4.19 4.53
N LEU A 60 14.38 -3.93 3.28
CA LEU A 60 13.22 -3.11 2.94
C LEU A 60 11.90 -3.69 3.49
N GLY A 61 11.84 -4.99 3.67
CA GLY A 61 10.71 -5.66 4.29
C GLY A 61 10.34 -5.14 5.68
N TYR A 62 11.28 -4.52 6.41
CA TYR A 62 11.00 -3.89 7.71
C TYR A 62 10.18 -2.60 7.60
N ILE A 63 10.12 -1.98 6.43
CA ILE A 63 9.34 -0.76 6.17
C ILE A 63 8.25 -0.97 5.12
N ASP A 64 8.15 -2.16 4.54
CA ASP A 64 7.17 -2.51 3.52
C ASP A 64 5.77 -2.57 4.10
N SER A 65 4.86 -1.76 3.54
CA SER A 65 3.48 -1.64 4.03
C SER A 65 2.72 -2.97 4.01
N LYS A 66 3.01 -3.86 3.07
CA LYS A 66 2.36 -5.19 3.01
C LYS A 66 2.64 -6.05 4.24
N ASN A 67 3.82 -5.88 4.86
CA ASN A 67 4.23 -6.65 6.04
C ASN A 67 3.59 -6.11 7.33
N PHE A 68 3.11 -4.87 7.34
CA PHE A 68 2.32 -4.31 8.44
C PHE A 68 0.84 -4.67 8.36
N ALA A 69 0.33 -4.94 7.16
CA ALA A 69 -1.09 -5.19 6.93
C ALA A 69 -1.68 -6.29 7.84
N PRO A 70 -1.01 -7.44 8.11
CA PRO A 70 -1.54 -8.47 9.00
C PRO A 70 -1.73 -8.03 10.45
N MET A 71 -1.07 -6.95 10.87
CA MET A 71 -1.12 -6.42 12.24
C MET A 71 -2.31 -5.47 12.46
N ILE A 72 -2.98 -5.03 11.39
CA ILE A 72 -4.14 -4.14 11.47
C ILE A 72 -5.33 -4.93 11.98
N ARG A 73 -5.98 -4.43 13.04
CA ARG A 73 -7.12 -5.09 13.70
C ARG A 73 -8.45 -4.39 13.45
N CYS A 74 -8.41 -3.08 13.21
CA CYS A 74 -9.62 -2.29 12.97
C CYS A 74 -10.20 -2.56 11.58
N PRO A 75 -11.48 -2.26 11.33
CA PRO A 75 -12.08 -2.30 10.01
C PRO A 75 -11.33 -1.39 9.01
N VAL A 76 -11.16 -1.87 7.79
CA VAL A 76 -10.43 -1.16 6.72
C VAL A 76 -11.31 -0.93 5.50
N LEU A 77 -11.46 0.34 5.12
CA LEU A 77 -11.95 0.74 3.80
C LEU A 77 -10.74 0.90 2.87
N PHE A 78 -10.77 0.24 1.71
CA PHE A 78 -9.62 0.22 0.81
C PHE A 78 -10.00 0.67 -0.60
N GLY A 79 -9.31 1.67 -1.14
CA GLY A 79 -9.46 2.15 -2.51
C GLY A 79 -8.24 1.79 -3.36
N THR A 80 -8.48 1.46 -4.64
CA THR A 80 -7.43 1.15 -5.61
C THR A 80 -7.77 1.83 -6.94
N GLY A 81 -6.95 2.79 -7.38
CA GLY A 81 -6.95 3.29 -8.74
C GLY A 81 -6.29 2.26 -9.67
N LEU A 82 -6.97 1.86 -10.74
CA LEU A 82 -6.46 0.79 -11.60
C LEU A 82 -5.41 1.26 -12.61
N ASP A 83 -5.33 2.57 -12.85
CA ASP A 83 -4.37 3.18 -13.77
C ASP A 83 -3.21 3.87 -13.02
N ASP A 84 -3.06 3.55 -11.72
CA ASP A 84 -2.01 4.13 -10.87
C ASP A 84 -0.62 3.57 -11.26
N VAL A 85 0.22 4.44 -11.83
CA VAL A 85 1.60 4.11 -12.24
C VAL A 85 2.61 4.37 -11.11
N ILE A 86 2.24 5.21 -10.12
CA ILE A 86 3.11 5.54 -8.97
C ILE A 86 3.02 4.43 -7.93
N CYS A 87 1.79 4.03 -7.57
CA CYS A 87 1.55 2.88 -6.70
C CYS A 87 0.86 1.78 -7.52
N PRO A 88 1.59 0.95 -8.28
CA PRO A 88 0.97 -0.02 -9.18
C PRO A 88 -0.12 -0.85 -8.49
N PRO A 89 -1.29 -1.08 -9.13
CA PRO A 89 -2.41 -1.78 -8.51
C PRO A 89 -2.04 -3.15 -7.93
N GLN A 90 -1.05 -3.82 -8.52
CA GLN A 90 -0.54 -5.10 -8.05
C GLN A 90 0.07 -4.99 -6.65
N THR A 91 0.82 -3.90 -6.39
CA THR A 91 1.45 -3.65 -5.08
C THR A 91 0.40 -3.24 -4.04
N GLN A 92 -0.62 -2.49 -4.45
CA GLN A 92 -1.78 -2.18 -3.62
C GLN A 92 -2.54 -3.46 -3.24
N CYS A 93 -2.73 -4.38 -4.20
CA CYS A 93 -3.33 -5.70 -3.96
C CYS A 93 -2.53 -6.52 -2.94
N ALA A 94 -1.20 -6.42 -2.96
CA ALA A 94 -0.36 -7.11 -1.98
C ALA A 94 -0.69 -6.67 -0.56
N VAL A 95 -0.91 -5.37 -0.32
CA VAL A 95 -1.35 -4.88 1.00
C VAL A 95 -2.74 -5.39 1.35
N TYR A 96 -3.71 -5.24 0.44
CA TYR A 96 -5.08 -5.68 0.68
C TYR A 96 -5.18 -7.17 1.02
N ASN A 97 -4.47 -8.00 0.27
CA ASN A 97 -4.51 -9.45 0.46
C ASN A 97 -3.92 -9.90 1.81
N ASN A 98 -3.00 -9.10 2.37
CA ASN A 98 -2.40 -9.36 3.67
C ASN A 98 -3.20 -8.78 4.86
N LEU A 99 -4.29 -8.05 4.64
CA LEU A 99 -5.18 -7.64 5.72
C LEU A 99 -5.96 -8.86 6.25
N HIS A 100 -6.01 -9.03 7.57
CA HIS A 100 -6.76 -10.12 8.23
C HIS A 100 -8.00 -9.62 9.01
N CYS A 101 -8.20 -8.31 9.04
CA CYS A 101 -9.35 -7.66 9.67
C CYS A 101 -10.58 -7.61 8.74
N ALA A 102 -11.71 -7.13 9.26
CA ALA A 102 -12.86 -6.76 8.45
C ALA A 102 -12.45 -5.70 7.43
N ARG A 103 -12.71 -5.94 6.15
CA ARG A 103 -12.25 -5.06 5.08
C ARG A 103 -13.17 -5.07 3.87
N LYS A 104 -13.23 -3.95 3.17
CA LYS A 104 -13.91 -3.82 1.87
C LYS A 104 -13.03 -3.03 0.91
N ARG A 105 -12.94 -3.48 -0.34
CA ARG A 105 -12.19 -2.82 -1.39
C ARG A 105 -13.09 -2.31 -2.49
N TYR A 106 -12.79 -1.09 -2.93
CA TYR A 106 -13.34 -0.50 -4.13
C TYR A 106 -12.24 -0.33 -5.17
N LEU A 107 -12.57 -0.69 -6.40
CA LEU A 107 -11.70 -0.56 -7.56
C LEU A 107 -12.21 0.58 -8.42
N PHE A 108 -11.32 1.48 -8.80
CA PHE A 108 -11.65 2.67 -9.59
C PHE A 108 -10.94 2.63 -10.94
N PRO A 109 -11.60 2.07 -11.98
CA PRO A 109 -11.08 2.09 -13.34
C PRO A 109 -10.98 3.53 -13.85
N GLY A 110 -9.91 3.84 -14.58
CA GLY A 110 -9.68 5.18 -15.13
C GLY A 110 -9.08 6.18 -14.15
N TYR A 111 -8.85 5.79 -12.88
CA TYR A 111 -8.14 6.63 -11.91
C TYR A 111 -6.72 6.13 -11.72
N GLY A 112 -5.78 7.08 -11.73
CA GLY A 112 -4.38 6.90 -11.42
C GLY A 112 -4.06 7.25 -9.95
N HIS A 113 -2.91 7.93 -9.74
CA HIS A 113 -2.48 8.42 -8.44
C HIS A 113 -3.02 9.85 -8.21
N GLU A 114 -4.31 9.98 -8.01
CA GLU A 114 -5.03 11.24 -7.91
C GLU A 114 -6.19 11.15 -6.91
N GLU A 115 -6.82 12.28 -6.62
CA GLU A 115 -8.04 12.31 -5.80
C GLU A 115 -9.16 11.54 -6.49
N ILE A 116 -9.90 10.76 -5.73
CA ILE A 116 -11.05 9.97 -6.18
C ILE A 116 -12.28 10.45 -5.42
N PRO A 117 -13.09 11.37 -5.99
CA PRO A 117 -14.22 11.98 -5.30
C PRO A 117 -15.22 10.98 -4.73
N GLU A 118 -15.47 9.88 -5.46
CA GLU A 118 -16.37 8.82 -5.01
C GLU A 118 -15.82 8.12 -3.75
N PHE A 119 -14.48 8.04 -3.62
CA PHE A 119 -13.86 7.47 -2.43
C PHE A 119 -13.95 8.42 -1.24
N ASP A 120 -13.88 9.73 -1.47
CA ASP A 120 -14.02 10.74 -0.42
C ASP A 120 -15.44 10.74 0.19
N ASP A 121 -16.47 10.55 -0.62
CA ASP A 121 -17.84 10.38 -0.11
C ASP A 121 -17.95 9.10 0.75
N MET A 122 -17.32 8.01 0.32
CA MET A 122 -17.27 6.76 1.10
C MET A 122 -16.49 6.92 2.40
N LEU A 123 -15.41 7.74 2.41
CA LEU A 123 -14.65 8.07 3.62
C LEU A 123 -15.53 8.78 4.65
N LEU A 124 -16.29 9.77 4.20
CA LEU A 124 -17.19 10.51 5.08
C LEU A 124 -18.18 9.57 5.75
N ASP A 125 -18.86 8.73 4.99
CA ASP A 125 -19.81 7.76 5.50
C ASP A 125 -19.14 6.74 6.45
N PHE A 126 -17.97 6.24 6.08
CA PHE A 126 -17.23 5.25 6.86
C PHE A 126 -16.81 5.79 8.22
N PHE A 127 -16.35 7.04 8.30
CA PHE A 127 -15.89 7.62 9.56
C PHE A 127 -16.99 8.24 10.41
N THR A 128 -18.15 8.64 9.83
CA THR A 128 -19.23 9.29 10.57
C THR A 128 -20.33 8.32 11.01
N SER A 129 -20.45 7.15 10.37
CA SER A 129 -21.44 6.14 10.77
C SER A 129 -21.16 5.58 12.18
N LYS A 130 -22.22 5.27 12.94
CA LYS A 130 -22.09 4.69 14.29
C LYS A 130 -21.41 3.32 14.29
N GLU A 131 -21.63 2.53 13.25
CA GLU A 131 -20.99 1.24 13.02
C GLU A 131 -20.15 1.34 11.73
N ALA A 132 -19.00 0.65 11.70
CA ALA A 132 -18.20 0.58 10.48
C ALA A 132 -18.98 -0.20 9.40
N VAL A 133 -19.64 0.52 8.52
CA VAL A 133 -20.33 -0.07 7.36
C VAL A 133 -19.27 -0.41 6.31
N LEU A 134 -19.04 -1.70 6.10
CA LEU A 134 -18.12 -2.24 5.07
C LEU A 134 -18.91 -2.94 3.98
#